data_d69ec46abaf2aa434d04f61704ffcf94
#
_entry.id   d69ec46abaf2aa434d04f61704ffcf94
#
_cell.length_a   1.000
_cell.length_b   1.000
_cell.length_c   1.000
_cell.angle_alpha   90.00
_cell.angle_beta   90.00
_cell.angle_gamma   90.00
#
_symmetry.space_group_name_H-M   'P 1'
#
loop_
_entity.id
_entity.type
_entity.pdbx_description
1 polymer ?
#
loop_
_entity_poly.entity_id
_entity_poly.type
_entity_poly.pdbx_seq_one_letter_code
_entity_poly.pdbx_strand_id
1 'polypeptide(L)'
;MKNMKIGTAIWVCLLLSFFFGTSAKAESITSPDGQLKLNFSVNMQGEPVYELSYKGKEVIKPSKLGLELKNDPGLMNGFTLADIKTSAFDETWEPVWGEVKSIRNHYNEMAVTLNQKAQDRNLIICFRLYNDGL
;
A
#
# COMPACT_ATOMS: atom_id res chain seq x y z
N MET A 1 -31.94 -68.29 -12.28
CA MET A 1 -32.28 -67.06 -12.99
C MET A 1 -32.32 -65.96 -11.96
N LYS A 2 -31.30 -65.15 -11.92
CA LYS A 2 -31.18 -64.10 -10.90
C LYS A 2 -30.66 -62.84 -11.55
N ASN A 3 -31.52 -61.86 -11.71
CA ASN A 3 -31.20 -60.58 -12.35
C ASN A 3 -30.32 -59.76 -11.38
N MET A 4 -29.13 -59.44 -11.79
CA MET A 4 -28.24 -58.58 -11.07
C MET A 4 -28.31 -57.16 -11.65
N LYS A 5 -28.92 -56.25 -10.88
CA LYS A 5 -29.02 -54.82 -11.23
C LYS A 5 -27.65 -54.15 -10.95
N ILE A 6 -27.02 -53.69 -11.99
CA ILE A 6 -25.78 -52.88 -11.88
C ILE A 6 -26.22 -51.47 -11.52
N GLY A 7 -25.88 -51.04 -10.27
CA GLY A 7 -26.07 -49.69 -9.83
C GLY A 7 -24.95 -48.80 -10.37
N THR A 8 -25.35 -47.85 -11.20
CA THR A 8 -24.48 -46.78 -11.68
C THR A 8 -24.16 -45.80 -10.55
N ALA A 9 -22.95 -45.91 -9.97
CA ALA A 9 -22.44 -44.93 -9.06
C ALA A 9 -21.96 -43.70 -9.84
N ILE A 10 -22.76 -42.63 -9.77
CA ILE A 10 -22.38 -41.31 -10.30
C ILE A 10 -21.36 -40.70 -9.34
N TRP A 11 -20.11 -40.70 -9.76
CA TRP A 11 -19.05 -39.90 -9.08
C TRP A 11 -19.25 -38.43 -9.44
N VAL A 12 -19.86 -37.70 -8.55
CA VAL A 12 -19.87 -36.22 -8.57
C VAL A 12 -18.52 -35.74 -8.08
N CYS A 13 -17.57 -35.52 -8.98
CA CYS A 13 -16.35 -34.76 -8.71
C CYS A 13 -16.72 -33.31 -8.42
N LEU A 14 -16.87 -32.97 -7.15
CA LEU A 14 -16.97 -31.60 -6.69
C LEU A 14 -15.60 -30.91 -6.88
N LEU A 15 -15.38 -30.29 -8.02
CA LEU A 15 -14.25 -29.40 -8.28
C LEU A 15 -14.40 -28.18 -7.38
N LEU A 16 -13.82 -28.27 -6.17
CA LEU A 16 -13.61 -27.11 -5.30
C LEU A 16 -12.54 -26.23 -5.96
N SER A 17 -12.97 -25.30 -6.82
CA SER A 17 -12.12 -24.26 -7.35
C SER A 17 -11.71 -23.35 -6.20
N PHE A 18 -10.52 -23.60 -5.64
CA PHE A 18 -9.86 -22.65 -4.75
C PHE A 18 -9.51 -21.41 -5.58
N PHE A 19 -10.38 -20.43 -5.57
CA PHE A 19 -10.05 -19.08 -5.96
C PHE A 19 -9.02 -18.55 -4.94
N PHE A 20 -7.74 -18.70 -5.25
CA PHE A 20 -6.71 -17.89 -4.64
C PHE A 20 -6.93 -16.45 -5.09
N GLY A 21 -7.79 -15.73 -4.42
CA GLY A 21 -7.87 -14.29 -4.53
C GLY A 21 -6.54 -13.73 -4.04
N THR A 22 -5.70 -13.24 -4.94
CA THR A 22 -4.57 -12.38 -4.58
C THR A 22 -5.17 -11.11 -3.99
N SER A 23 -5.33 -11.10 -2.68
CA SER A 23 -5.73 -9.91 -1.93
C SER A 23 -4.63 -8.87 -2.13
N ALA A 24 -4.96 -7.76 -2.78
CA ALA A 24 -4.08 -6.61 -2.80
C ALA A 24 -3.81 -6.23 -1.34
N LYS A 25 -2.57 -6.39 -0.90
CA LYS A 25 -2.18 -6.07 0.47
C LYS A 25 -2.21 -4.57 0.61
N ALA A 26 -3.27 -4.04 1.23
CA ALA A 26 -3.36 -2.64 1.60
C ALA A 26 -2.65 -2.44 2.94
N GLU A 27 -1.73 -1.50 2.98
CA GLU A 27 -1.01 -1.12 4.20
C GLU A 27 -1.44 0.27 4.63
N SER A 28 -1.49 0.52 5.94
CA SER A 28 -1.94 1.80 6.45
C SER A 28 -1.02 2.36 7.53
N ILE A 29 -0.95 3.68 7.57
CA ILE A 29 -0.24 4.43 8.62
C ILE A 29 -1.13 5.58 9.10
N THR A 30 -0.98 5.98 10.36
CA THR A 30 -1.70 7.11 10.96
C THR A 30 -0.73 8.18 11.43
N SER A 31 -1.21 9.43 11.53
CA SER A 31 -0.49 10.48 12.26
C SER A 31 -0.30 10.10 13.74
N PRO A 32 0.61 10.74 14.46
CA PRO A 32 0.84 10.47 15.89
C PRO A 32 -0.43 10.64 16.75
N ASP A 33 -1.32 11.57 16.41
CA ASP A 33 -2.61 11.77 17.08
C ASP A 33 -3.73 10.86 16.57
N GLY A 34 -3.46 10.04 15.54
CA GLY A 34 -4.41 9.09 14.94
C GLY A 34 -5.51 9.72 14.10
N GLN A 35 -5.49 11.04 13.87
CA GLN A 35 -6.57 11.72 13.14
C GLN A 35 -6.42 11.62 11.62
N LEU A 36 -5.19 11.65 11.11
CA LEU A 36 -4.88 11.36 9.72
C LEU A 36 -4.60 9.86 9.55
N LYS A 37 -5.14 9.28 8.49
CA LYS A 37 -4.86 7.91 8.09
C LYS A 37 -4.61 7.84 6.60
N LEU A 38 -3.46 7.30 6.22
CA LEU A 38 -3.11 7.00 4.84
C LEU A 38 -3.19 5.49 4.62
N ASN A 39 -3.85 5.08 3.55
CA ASN A 39 -3.82 3.71 3.05
C ASN A 39 -3.05 3.70 1.74
N PHE A 40 -2.17 2.72 1.60
CA PHE A 40 -1.37 2.49 0.40
C PHE A 40 -1.64 1.10 -0.15
N SER A 41 -1.70 0.97 -1.46
CA SER A 41 -1.84 -0.33 -2.14
C SER A 41 -1.17 -0.29 -3.51
N VAL A 42 -0.93 -1.47 -4.06
CA VAL A 42 -0.54 -1.64 -5.48
C VAL A 42 -1.69 -2.38 -6.16
N ASN A 43 -2.25 -1.78 -7.21
CA ASN A 43 -3.37 -2.38 -7.94
C ASN A 43 -2.91 -3.53 -8.86
N MET A 44 -3.86 -4.17 -9.55
CA MET A 44 -3.58 -5.30 -10.44
C MET A 44 -2.70 -4.95 -11.64
N GLN A 45 -2.62 -3.68 -12.03
CA GLN A 45 -1.74 -3.18 -13.08
C GLN A 45 -0.33 -2.85 -12.56
N GLY A 46 -0.09 -3.04 -11.27
CA GLY A 46 1.16 -2.66 -10.62
C GLY A 46 1.32 -1.15 -10.47
N GLU A 47 0.22 -0.39 -10.39
CA GLU A 47 0.25 1.04 -10.13
C GLU A 47 0.17 1.30 -8.63
N PRO A 48 1.06 2.12 -8.06
CA PRO A 48 0.97 2.54 -6.66
C PRO A 48 -0.23 3.48 -6.49
N VAL A 49 -1.06 3.20 -5.49
CA VAL A 49 -2.28 3.97 -5.18
C VAL A 49 -2.27 4.32 -3.70
N TYR A 50 -2.62 5.55 -3.38
CA TYR A 50 -2.81 6.00 -2.00
C TYR A 50 -4.15 6.71 -1.83
N GLU A 51 -4.64 6.72 -0.62
CA GLU A 51 -5.80 7.47 -0.18
C GLU A 51 -5.54 8.05 1.21
N LEU A 52 -6.15 9.19 1.52
CA LEU A 52 -5.99 9.87 2.80
C LEU A 52 -7.36 10.18 3.41
N SER A 53 -7.50 9.90 4.70
CA SER A 53 -8.67 10.29 5.48
C SER A 53 -8.26 11.08 6.72
N TYR A 54 -9.11 12.05 7.11
CA TYR A 54 -8.98 12.83 8.33
C TYR A 54 -10.22 12.66 9.19
N LYS A 55 -10.04 12.20 10.43
CA LYS A 55 -11.14 11.88 11.36
C LYS A 55 -12.20 10.96 10.74
N GLY A 56 -11.73 9.96 9.97
CA GLY A 56 -12.60 9.00 9.28
C GLY A 56 -13.30 9.53 8.03
N LYS A 57 -13.09 10.80 7.64
CA LYS A 57 -13.64 11.39 6.42
C LYS A 57 -12.58 11.40 5.33
N GLU A 58 -12.92 10.90 4.14
CA GLU A 58 -12.07 10.90 2.97
C GLU A 58 -11.69 12.33 2.57
N VAL A 59 -10.39 12.60 2.45
CA VAL A 59 -9.81 13.89 2.02
C VAL A 59 -9.18 13.74 0.65
N ILE A 60 -8.43 12.64 0.43
CA ILE A 60 -7.87 12.28 -0.87
C ILE A 60 -8.45 10.92 -1.24
N LYS A 61 -9.17 10.88 -2.36
CA LYS A 61 -9.68 9.66 -2.98
C LYS A 61 -8.53 8.81 -3.50
N PRO A 62 -8.74 7.48 -3.75
CA PRO A 62 -7.72 6.64 -4.32
C PRO A 62 -7.06 7.29 -5.53
N SER A 63 -5.80 7.65 -5.38
CA SER A 63 -5.00 8.42 -6.33
C SER A 63 -3.73 7.69 -6.67
N LYS A 64 -3.37 7.67 -7.97
CA LYS A 64 -2.17 7.00 -8.45
C LYS A 64 -0.93 7.84 -8.18
N LEU A 65 0.16 7.18 -7.85
CA LEU A 65 1.49 7.76 -7.76
C LEU A 65 2.33 7.26 -8.93
N GLY A 66 3.23 8.11 -9.42
CA GLY A 66 4.17 7.73 -10.46
C GLY A 66 4.93 8.91 -11.01
N LEU A 67 5.93 8.61 -11.82
CA LEU A 67 6.76 9.60 -12.49
C LEU A 67 6.88 9.26 -13.99
N GLU A 68 6.58 10.22 -14.84
CA GLU A 68 6.89 10.13 -16.26
C GLU A 68 8.35 10.55 -16.49
N LEU A 69 9.11 9.72 -17.18
CA LEU A 69 10.52 9.97 -17.45
C LEU A 69 10.70 10.31 -18.93
N LYS A 70 11.55 11.29 -19.21
CA LYS A 70 11.91 11.67 -20.60
C LYS A 70 12.82 10.59 -21.19
N ASN A 71 12.40 10.01 -22.31
CA ASN A 71 13.18 9.01 -23.08
C ASN A 71 13.46 7.70 -22.29
N ASP A 72 12.67 7.36 -21.30
CA ASP A 72 12.79 6.13 -20.52
C ASP A 72 11.38 5.63 -20.13
N PRO A 73 11.16 4.33 -19.97
CA PRO A 73 9.91 3.82 -19.39
C PRO A 73 9.63 4.46 -18.03
N GLY A 74 8.43 5.02 -17.88
CA GLY A 74 8.02 5.72 -16.67
C GLY A 74 7.98 4.81 -15.42
N LEU A 75 7.96 5.46 -14.27
CA LEU A 75 7.72 4.81 -12.97
C LEU A 75 6.22 4.89 -12.63
N MET A 76 5.35 4.43 -13.55
CA MET A 76 3.89 4.57 -13.44
C MET A 76 3.19 3.28 -13.04
N ASN A 77 3.68 2.13 -13.52
CA ASN A 77 3.05 0.83 -13.36
C ASN A 77 4.07 -0.33 -13.39
N GLY A 78 3.57 -1.57 -13.34
CA GLY A 78 4.41 -2.76 -13.38
C GLY A 78 5.19 -3.03 -12.09
N PHE A 79 4.78 -2.39 -11.00
CA PHE A 79 5.38 -2.59 -9.69
C PHE A 79 4.80 -3.79 -8.96
N THR A 80 5.67 -4.42 -8.18
CA THR A 80 5.29 -5.37 -7.11
C THR A 80 5.78 -4.81 -5.78
N LEU A 81 5.00 -4.99 -4.74
CA LEU A 81 5.39 -4.62 -3.39
C LEU A 81 6.50 -5.55 -2.91
N ALA A 82 7.66 -5.00 -2.58
CA ALA A 82 8.82 -5.76 -2.09
C ALA A 82 8.92 -5.72 -0.56
N ASP A 83 8.79 -4.53 0.05
CA ASP A 83 8.92 -4.35 1.50
C ASP A 83 8.17 -3.12 1.98
N ILE A 84 7.75 -3.12 3.25
CA ILE A 84 7.19 -1.96 3.94
C ILE A 84 7.83 -1.86 5.32
N LYS A 85 8.35 -0.67 5.63
CA LYS A 85 8.89 -0.33 6.95
C LYS A 85 8.14 0.84 7.53
N THR A 86 7.79 0.74 8.80
CA THR A 86 7.18 1.84 9.55
C THR A 86 8.11 2.27 10.69
N SER A 87 8.16 3.56 10.95
CA SER A 87 8.90 4.15 12.06
C SER A 87 8.15 5.35 12.62
N ALA A 88 8.49 5.74 13.85
CA ALA A 88 8.00 6.94 14.48
C ALA A 88 9.19 7.82 14.84
N PHE A 89 9.03 9.14 14.71
CA PHE A 89 10.06 10.12 15.02
C PHE A 89 9.46 11.23 15.88
N ASP A 90 10.18 11.61 16.93
CA ASP A 90 9.78 12.70 17.83
C ASP A 90 11.04 13.37 18.37
N GLU A 91 11.37 14.53 17.83
CA GLU A 91 12.52 15.33 18.20
C GLU A 91 12.12 16.80 18.33
N THR A 92 12.69 17.48 19.28
CA THR A 92 12.54 18.93 19.42
C THR A 92 13.91 19.58 19.29
N TRP A 93 14.01 20.57 18.41
CA TRP A 93 15.23 21.32 18.19
C TRP A 93 15.01 22.83 18.30
N GLU A 94 16.05 23.56 18.64
CA GLU A 94 16.01 25.02 18.72
C GLU A 94 16.75 25.60 17.52
N PRO A 95 16.06 26.38 16.67
CA PRO A 95 16.72 27.06 15.56
C PRO A 95 17.63 28.19 16.09
N VAL A 96 18.78 28.38 15.46
CA VAL A 96 19.70 29.47 15.77
C VAL A 96 19.08 30.83 15.44
N TRP A 97 18.15 30.85 14.48
CA TRP A 97 17.44 32.04 13.97
C TRP A 97 15.96 31.72 13.82
N GLY A 98 15.09 32.69 14.10
CA GLY A 98 13.66 32.56 13.84
C GLY A 98 12.79 33.11 14.95
N GLU A 99 11.49 33.22 14.68
CA GLU A 99 10.49 33.71 15.63
C GLU A 99 10.07 32.66 16.65
N VAL A 100 10.29 31.38 16.31
CA VAL A 100 9.90 30.24 17.14
C VAL A 100 11.14 29.71 17.86
N LYS A 101 11.08 29.65 19.19
CA LYS A 101 12.18 29.18 20.02
C LYS A 101 12.44 27.69 19.91
N SER A 102 11.41 26.90 19.65
CA SER A 102 11.47 25.44 19.69
C SER A 102 10.54 24.86 18.62
N ILE A 103 11.06 23.97 17.80
CA ILE A 103 10.32 23.27 16.73
C ILE A 103 10.31 21.80 17.04
N ARG A 104 9.11 21.22 17.19
CA ARG A 104 8.94 19.79 17.35
C ARG A 104 8.73 19.12 15.98
N ASN A 105 9.58 18.17 15.66
CA ASN A 105 9.46 17.31 14.48
C ASN A 105 8.90 15.95 14.92
N HIS A 106 7.58 15.77 14.81
CA HIS A 106 6.89 14.59 15.32
C HIS A 106 6.00 14.00 14.24
N TYR A 107 6.37 12.83 13.71
CA TYR A 107 5.67 12.14 12.65
C TYR A 107 5.78 10.62 12.75
N ASN A 108 4.87 9.94 12.09
CA ASN A 108 5.03 8.53 11.74
C ASN A 108 5.42 8.43 10.27
N GLU A 109 6.34 7.53 9.94
CA GLU A 109 6.83 7.29 8.59
C GLU A 109 6.52 5.87 8.13
N MET A 110 6.12 5.75 6.88
CA MET A 110 6.00 4.49 6.16
C MET A 110 6.84 4.55 4.89
N ALA A 111 7.87 3.73 4.81
CA ALA A 111 8.71 3.56 3.63
C ALA A 111 8.29 2.30 2.87
N VAL A 112 7.80 2.48 1.66
CA VAL A 112 7.33 1.42 0.76
C VAL A 112 8.37 1.17 -0.31
N THR A 113 8.90 -0.04 -0.38
CA THR A 113 9.81 -0.47 -1.44
C THR A 113 9.04 -1.23 -2.52
N LEU A 114 9.10 -0.72 -3.73
CA LEU A 114 8.47 -1.28 -4.92
C LEU A 114 9.55 -1.76 -5.90
N ASN A 115 9.34 -2.93 -6.49
CA ASN A 115 10.21 -3.48 -7.53
C ASN A 115 9.51 -3.45 -8.89
N GLN A 116 10.15 -2.83 -9.88
CA GLN A 116 9.70 -2.81 -11.28
C GLN A 116 10.57 -3.80 -12.07
N LYS A 117 10.17 -5.07 -12.10
CA LYS A 117 10.97 -6.17 -12.65
C LYS A 117 11.35 -6.01 -14.11
N ALA A 118 10.46 -5.45 -14.93
CA ALA A 118 10.70 -5.28 -16.37
C ALA A 118 11.89 -4.36 -16.68
N GLN A 119 12.23 -3.44 -15.79
CA GLN A 119 13.33 -2.48 -15.90
C GLN A 119 14.45 -2.73 -14.90
N ASP A 120 14.36 -3.81 -14.10
CA ASP A 120 15.32 -4.16 -13.03
C ASP A 120 15.66 -2.98 -12.11
N ARG A 121 14.62 -2.30 -11.61
CA ARG A 121 14.80 -1.14 -10.74
C ARG A 121 13.81 -1.13 -9.58
N ASN A 122 14.20 -0.42 -8.53
CA ASN A 122 13.39 -0.23 -7.33
C ASN A 122 12.98 1.23 -7.18
N LEU A 123 11.79 1.43 -6.64
CA LEU A 123 11.28 2.74 -6.21
C LEU A 123 10.98 2.66 -4.72
N ILE A 124 11.45 3.63 -3.95
CA ILE A 124 11.09 3.78 -2.54
C ILE A 124 10.23 5.02 -2.41
N ILE A 125 9.03 4.85 -1.84
CA ILE A 125 8.11 5.94 -1.53
C ILE A 125 8.04 6.06 -0.02
N CYS A 126 8.35 7.25 0.51
CA CYS A 126 8.28 7.55 1.93
C CYS A 126 7.10 8.49 2.21
N PHE A 127 6.19 8.06 3.06
CA PHE A 127 5.08 8.87 3.57
C PHE A 127 5.38 9.27 5.01
N ARG A 128 5.31 10.57 5.31
CA ARG A 128 5.45 11.10 6.67
C ARG A 128 4.17 11.79 7.06
N LEU A 129 3.49 11.25 8.07
CA LEU A 129 2.26 11.81 8.57
C LEU A 129 2.52 12.57 9.86
N TYR A 130 2.28 13.87 9.78
CA TYR A 130 2.25 14.80 10.92
C TYR A 130 0.80 14.94 11.42
N ASN A 131 0.60 15.57 12.57
CA ASN A 131 -0.76 15.83 13.07
C ASN A 131 -1.54 16.84 12.22
N ASP A 132 -0.82 17.66 11.46
CA ASP A 132 -1.35 18.75 10.62
C ASP A 132 -1.19 18.50 9.11
N GLY A 133 -0.63 17.34 8.70
CA GLY A 133 -0.49 17.04 7.29
C GLY A 133 0.36 15.82 6.94
N LEU A 134 0.52 15.66 5.63
CA LEU A 134 1.31 14.62 4.95
C LEU A 134 2.48 15.29 4.24
#